data_9e7698ef4f012bdedf44e2bb59055dc9
#
_entry.id   9e7698ef4f012bdedf44e2bb59055dc9
#
_cell.length_a   1.000
_cell.length_b   1.000
_cell.length_c   1.000
_cell.angle_alpha   90.00
_cell.angle_beta   90.00
_cell.angle_gamma   90.00
#
_symmetry.space_group_name_H-M   'P 1'
#
loop_
_entity.id
_entity.type
_entity.pdbx_description
1 polymer ?
#
loop_
_entity_poly.entity_id
_entity_poly.type
_entity_poly.pdbx_seq_one_letter_code
_entity_poly.pdbx_strand_id
1 'polypeptide(L)' 'GTFTSRNGLRYLTLSISNIDEVVADCKAFGCAIPVDIRDLRPGVRCAQVQDPDGNFVEFHCAA' A
#
# COMPACT_ATOMS: atom_id res chain seq x y z
N GLY A 1 2.99 11.65 2.78
CA GLY A 1 3.06 10.38 3.49
C GLY A 1 4.16 10.37 4.53
N THR A 2 4.11 9.39 5.40
CA THR A 2 5.12 9.19 6.43
C THR A 2 6.03 8.05 6.02
N PHE A 3 7.31 8.27 6.19
CA PHE A 3 8.33 7.28 5.87
C PHE A 3 9.02 6.84 7.17
N THR A 4 9.00 5.53 7.43
CA THR A 4 9.60 4.96 8.64
C THR A 4 10.52 3.81 8.25
N SER A 5 11.68 3.75 8.89
CA SER A 5 12.63 2.66 8.72
C SER A 5 12.78 1.93 10.05
N ARG A 6 12.69 0.59 10.01
CA ARG A 6 12.83 -0.25 11.20
C ARG A 6 13.48 -1.56 10.80
N ASN A 7 14.56 -1.92 11.49
CA ASN A 7 15.29 -3.18 11.25
C ASN A 7 15.69 -3.35 9.77
N GLY A 8 16.08 -2.27 9.12
CA GLY A 8 16.45 -2.31 7.72
C GLY A 8 15.27 -2.35 6.75
N LEU A 9 14.05 -2.49 7.24
CA LEU A 9 12.85 -2.45 6.42
C LEU A 9 12.25 -1.05 6.44
N ARG A 10 11.51 -0.72 5.39
CA ARG A 10 10.86 0.57 5.27
C ARG A 10 9.36 0.39 5.25
N TYR A 11 8.68 1.32 5.87
CA TYR A 11 7.23 1.37 5.87
C TYR A 11 6.81 2.77 5.47
N LEU A 12 6.05 2.87 4.39
CA LEU A 12 5.61 4.15 3.84
C LEU A 12 4.09 4.14 3.75
N THR A 13 3.46 5.21 4.22
CA THR A 13 2.03 5.41 4.08
C THR A 13 1.76 6.53 3.09
N LEU A 14 0.96 6.25 2.08
CA LEU A 14 0.63 7.21 1.02
C LEU A 14 -0.88 7.35 0.90
N SER A 15 -1.32 8.60 0.73
CA SER A 15 -2.72 8.90 0.38
C SER A 15 -2.80 9.07 -1.14
N ILE A 16 -3.69 8.30 -1.76
CA ILE A 16 -3.85 8.30 -3.22
C ILE A 16 -5.32 8.36 -3.59
N SER A 17 -5.60 8.64 -4.86
CA SER A 17 -6.97 8.73 -5.36
C SER A 17 -7.35 7.58 -6.30
N ASN A 18 -6.39 6.72 -6.65
CA ASN A 18 -6.58 5.67 -7.65
C ASN A 18 -6.04 4.32 -7.17
N ILE A 19 -6.49 3.89 -5.99
CA ILE A 19 -5.95 2.70 -5.34
C ILE A 19 -6.10 1.43 -6.19
N ASP A 20 -7.18 1.30 -6.96
CA ASP A 20 -7.39 0.13 -7.80
C ASP A 20 -6.30 -0.01 -8.85
N GLU A 21 -5.94 1.09 -9.52
CA GLU A 21 -4.89 1.09 -10.54
C GLU A 21 -3.52 0.85 -9.91
N VAL A 22 -3.24 1.50 -8.79
CA VAL A 22 -1.94 1.41 -8.14
C VAL A 22 -1.69 -0.01 -7.65
N VAL A 23 -2.67 -0.64 -7.03
CA VAL A 23 -2.52 -2.03 -6.56
C VAL A 23 -2.38 -2.98 -7.74
N ALA A 24 -3.12 -2.77 -8.83
CA ALA A 24 -2.98 -3.58 -10.03
C ALA A 24 -1.58 -3.46 -10.63
N ASP A 25 -1.02 -2.25 -10.66
CA ASP A 25 0.34 -2.03 -11.14
C ASP A 25 1.37 -2.73 -10.26
N CYS A 26 1.19 -2.68 -8.94
CA CYS A 26 2.07 -3.36 -8.01
C CYS A 26 2.04 -4.88 -8.22
N LYS A 27 0.86 -5.45 -8.44
CA LYS A 27 0.73 -6.88 -8.76
C LYS A 27 1.46 -7.22 -10.05
N ALA A 28 1.35 -6.37 -11.06
CA ALA A 28 2.05 -6.58 -12.33
C ALA A 28 3.57 -6.52 -12.16
N PHE A 29 4.07 -5.75 -11.20
CA PHE A 29 5.49 -5.67 -10.87
C PHE A 29 5.99 -6.85 -10.05
N GLY A 30 5.11 -7.74 -9.60
CA GLY A 30 5.51 -8.87 -8.78
C GLY A 30 5.54 -8.58 -7.29
N CYS A 31 4.93 -7.50 -6.84
CA CYS A 31 4.82 -7.20 -5.43
C CYS A 31 3.84 -8.14 -4.75
N ALA A 32 4.14 -8.51 -3.49
CA ALA A 32 3.16 -9.21 -2.67
C ALA A 32 2.09 -8.22 -2.18
N ILE A 33 0.88 -8.72 -1.97
CA ILE A 33 -0.24 -7.91 -1.49
C ILE A 33 -0.73 -8.54 -0.18
N PRO A 34 -0.03 -8.30 0.95
CA PRO A 34 -0.42 -8.89 2.23
C PRO A 34 -1.82 -8.49 2.67
N VAL A 35 -2.24 -7.27 2.32
CA VAL A 35 -3.61 -6.81 2.56
C VAL A 35 -4.13 -6.20 1.26
N ASP A 36 -5.07 -6.90 0.62
CA ASP A 36 -5.71 -6.38 -0.59
C ASP A 36 -6.65 -5.23 -0.24
N ILE A 37 -7.15 -4.55 -1.27
CA ILE A 37 -8.01 -3.37 -1.09
C ILE A 37 -9.21 -3.73 -0.22
N ARG A 38 -9.41 -2.96 0.84
CA ARG A 38 -10.55 -3.13 1.75
C ARG A 38 -10.93 -1.79 2.36
N ASP A 39 -12.11 -1.75 2.96
CA ASP A 39 -12.54 -0.56 3.68
C ASP A 39 -11.84 -0.50 5.03
N LEU A 40 -11.08 0.56 5.26
CA LEU A 40 -10.49 0.84 6.56
C LEU A 40 -11.56 1.38 7.50
N ARG A 41 -12.42 2.24 6.95
CA ARG A 41 -13.60 2.81 7.59
C ARG A 41 -14.51 3.35 6.49
N PRO A 42 -15.76 3.70 6.76
CA PRO A 42 -16.65 4.24 5.73
C PRO A 42 -16.01 5.43 5.00
N GLY A 43 -15.94 5.34 3.69
CA GLY A 43 -15.37 6.37 2.82
C GLY A 43 -13.85 6.33 2.67
N VAL A 44 -13.16 5.38 3.30
CA VAL A 44 -11.71 5.25 3.15
C VAL A 44 -11.34 3.79 2.90
N ARG A 45 -10.67 3.54 1.77
CA ARG A 45 -10.14 2.22 1.44
C ARG A 45 -8.64 2.19 1.67
N CYS A 46 -8.10 1.04 1.98
CA CYS A 46 -6.66 0.86 2.15
C CYS A 46 -6.20 -0.45 1.55
N ALA A 47 -4.90 -0.52 1.29
CA ALA A 47 -4.23 -1.75 0.88
C ALA A 47 -2.79 -1.69 1.34
N GLN A 48 -2.18 -2.85 1.57
CA GLN A 48 -0.77 -2.95 1.89
C GLN A 48 -0.07 -3.75 0.81
N VAL A 49 1.07 -3.25 0.37
CA VAL A 49 1.89 -3.85 -0.67
C VAL A 49 3.29 -4.03 -0.11
N GLN A 50 3.90 -5.17 -0.42
CA GLN A 50 5.29 -5.44 -0.08
C GLN A 50 6.09 -5.60 -1.36
N ASP A 51 7.16 -4.81 -1.52
CA ASP A 51 8.01 -4.93 -2.69
C ASP A 51 8.92 -6.16 -2.57
N PRO A 52 9.63 -6.54 -3.67
CA PRO A 52 10.51 -7.70 -3.63
C PRO A 52 11.65 -7.61 -2.61
N ASP A 53 12.01 -6.41 -2.18
CA ASP A 53 13.06 -6.20 -1.18
C ASP A 53 12.54 -6.26 0.26
N GLY A 54 11.23 -6.46 0.42
CA GLY A 54 10.61 -6.58 1.74
C GLY A 54 10.11 -5.29 2.33
N ASN A 55 10.16 -4.18 1.60
CA ASN A 55 9.64 -2.91 2.09
C ASN A 55 8.12 -2.87 1.96
N PHE A 56 7.46 -2.25 2.93
CA PHE A 56 6.00 -2.15 2.94
C PHE A 56 5.53 -0.76 2.54
N VAL A 57 4.49 -0.72 1.75
CA VAL A 57 3.78 0.52 1.42
C VAL A 57 2.30 0.32 1.74
N GLU A 58 1.74 1.24 2.51
CA GLU A 58 0.31 1.24 2.79
C GLU A 58 -0.34 2.39 2.02
N PHE A 59 -1.35 2.07 1.24
CA PHE A 59 -2.10 3.05 0.48
C PHE A 59 -3.42 3.35 1.18
N HIS A 60 -3.76 4.63 1.30
CA HIS A 60 -5.05 5.09 1.78
C HIS A 60 -5.73 5.87 0.66
N CYS A 61 -6.99 5.56 0.40
CA CYS A 61 -7.76 6.18 -0.66
C CYS A 61 -9.10 6.65 -0.11
N ALA A 62 -9.30 7.94 -0.01
CA ALA A 62 -10.58 8.51 0.38
C ALA A 62 -11.56 8.39 -0.80
N ALA A 63 -12.74 7.88 -0.50
CA ALA A 63 -13.78 7.76 -1.53
C ALA A 63 -14.45 9.10 -1.80
#